data_4f81e608428a557dd4197c5624f2ac22
#
_entry.id   4f81e608428a557dd4197c5624f2ac22
#
_cell.length_a   1.000
_cell.length_b   1.000
_cell.length_c   1.000
_cell.angle_alpha   90.00
_cell.angle_beta   90.00
_cell.angle_gamma   90.00
#
_symmetry.space_group_name_H-M   'P 1'
#
loop_
_entity.id
_entity.type
_entity.pdbx_description
1 polymer ?
#
loop_
_entity_poly.entity_id
_entity_poly.type
_entity_poly.pdbx_seq_one_letter_code
_entity_poly.pdbx_strand_id
1 'polypeptide(L)'
;MFVDQNGDVAQLHGVGIQRYDGVFYAWGEDKTHGGTFGGVACYSSPDLATWTFLGHALAVDETVPDLAPGRVVERPKVLRNAAGAYVMLLHVESPDYSYARVGWAISDRPEGPYTYLHSERPLGNISRDIGVFLDDDGTGYLLSEDREHGLHVYRLAPDLLSVEAIVSTTLTPPSDHPAGPHGYESPTMIRHDGLYYLFGSELTGWSTNDNQYATAPSPAGPWSEWRDFAPPGSATYDSQVSVVVPVHGSETTSHVYVGDRWNRDDLYHSAPVWLPMRVKDGRAELEWRESWTLDPATGVIS
;
A
#
# COMPACT_ATOMS: atom_id res chain seq x y z
N MET A 1 -18.71 -9.61 -2.65
CA MET A 1 -18.64 -8.15 -2.45
C MET A 1 -18.09 -7.95 -1.05
N PHE A 2 -17.09 -7.11 -0.89
CA PHE A 2 -16.50 -6.84 0.43
C PHE A 2 -17.36 -5.77 1.13
N VAL A 3 -17.96 -6.11 2.24
CA VAL A 3 -18.90 -5.23 2.95
C VAL A 3 -18.50 -5.06 4.40
N ASP A 4 -18.90 -3.93 4.97
CA ASP A 4 -18.70 -3.63 6.38
C ASP A 4 -19.83 -4.23 7.28
N GLN A 5 -19.80 -3.90 8.56
CA GLN A 5 -20.79 -4.38 9.55
C GLN A 5 -22.23 -3.95 9.26
N ASN A 6 -22.43 -2.92 8.43
CA ASN A 6 -23.76 -2.42 8.04
C ASN A 6 -24.28 -3.06 6.75
N GLY A 7 -23.39 -3.79 6.02
CA GLY A 7 -23.65 -4.33 4.71
C GLY A 7 -23.34 -3.36 3.57
N ASP A 8 -22.71 -2.21 3.87
CA ASP A 8 -22.27 -1.25 2.87
C ASP A 8 -20.94 -1.69 2.23
N VAL A 9 -20.72 -1.33 0.97
CA VAL A 9 -19.47 -1.65 0.26
C VAL A 9 -18.28 -0.98 0.96
N ALA A 10 -17.35 -1.78 1.46
CA ALA A 10 -16.18 -1.27 2.14
C ALA A 10 -15.24 -0.57 1.13
N GLN A 11 -14.96 0.71 1.36
CA GLN A 11 -14.11 1.55 0.53
C GLN A 11 -12.65 1.36 0.94
N LEU A 12 -12.03 0.28 0.43
CA LEU A 12 -10.67 -0.15 0.76
C LEU A 12 -9.77 -0.18 -0.49
N HIS A 13 -9.88 0.85 -1.33
CA HIS A 13 -9.03 0.98 -2.52
C HIS A 13 -7.66 1.56 -2.16
N GLY A 14 -6.62 1.13 -2.82
CA GLY A 14 -5.25 1.56 -2.53
C GLY A 14 -4.83 1.32 -1.07
N VAL A 15 -5.42 0.33 -0.43
CA VAL A 15 -5.46 0.17 1.03
C VAL A 15 -4.07 0.04 1.68
N GLY A 16 -3.92 0.69 2.83
CA GLY A 16 -2.89 0.41 3.83
C GLY A 16 -3.50 -0.34 5.01
N ILE A 17 -2.81 -1.38 5.51
CA ILE A 17 -3.27 -2.16 6.66
C ILE A 17 -2.14 -2.32 7.65
N GLN A 18 -2.43 -2.07 8.94
CA GLN A 18 -1.50 -2.28 10.04
C GLN A 18 -2.23 -2.91 11.24
N ARG A 19 -1.49 -3.62 12.07
CA ARG A 19 -2.01 -4.17 13.33
C ARG A 19 -1.44 -3.40 14.50
N TYR A 20 -2.30 -2.76 15.28
CA TYR A 20 -1.95 -2.04 16.50
C TYR A 20 -2.73 -2.58 17.68
N ASP A 21 -2.04 -2.93 18.76
CA ASP A 21 -2.65 -3.41 20.01
C ASP A 21 -3.64 -4.58 19.80
N GLY A 22 -3.33 -5.47 18.84
CA GLY A 22 -4.11 -6.67 18.52
C GLY A 22 -5.24 -6.45 17.50
N VAL A 23 -5.54 -5.21 17.11
CA VAL A 23 -6.58 -4.85 16.15
C VAL A 23 -5.95 -4.48 14.81
N PHE A 24 -6.50 -4.97 13.71
CA PHE A 24 -6.14 -4.51 12.37
C PHE A 24 -6.91 -3.24 12.04
N TYR A 25 -6.19 -2.25 11.52
CA TYR A 25 -6.75 -1.02 10.96
C TYR A 25 -6.46 -0.99 9.47
N ALA A 26 -7.45 -0.58 8.69
CA ALA A 26 -7.33 -0.41 7.25
C ALA A 26 -7.71 1.03 6.88
N TRP A 27 -6.90 1.65 6.03
CA TRP A 27 -7.14 2.98 5.47
C TRP A 27 -7.22 2.84 3.96
N GLY A 28 -8.37 3.18 3.39
CA GLY A 28 -8.62 3.07 1.97
C GLY A 28 -9.14 4.36 1.37
N GLU A 29 -8.98 4.47 0.08
CA GLU A 29 -9.56 5.56 -0.70
C GLU A 29 -11.07 5.38 -0.78
N ASP A 30 -11.84 6.41 -0.38
CA ASP A 30 -13.28 6.43 -0.62
C ASP A 30 -13.57 6.81 -2.07
N LYS A 31 -14.09 5.86 -2.84
CA LYS A 31 -14.46 6.01 -4.25
C LYS A 31 -15.96 6.23 -4.47
N THR A 32 -16.71 6.61 -3.43
CA THR A 32 -18.14 6.93 -3.53
C THR A 32 -18.41 8.01 -4.60
N HIS A 33 -17.46 8.90 -4.83
CA HIS A 33 -17.53 9.96 -5.83
C HIS A 33 -16.59 9.72 -7.04
N GLY A 34 -16.22 8.48 -7.32
CA GLY A 34 -15.36 8.12 -8.44
C GLY A 34 -13.87 8.37 -8.19
N GLY A 35 -13.16 8.90 -9.19
CA GLY A 35 -11.70 9.05 -9.15
C GLY A 35 -11.19 10.24 -8.32
N THR A 36 -12.04 11.17 -7.92
CA THR A 36 -11.65 12.32 -7.10
C THR A 36 -11.63 11.98 -5.61
N PHE A 37 -10.84 12.72 -4.84
CA PHE A 37 -10.71 12.50 -3.41
C PHE A 37 -12.05 12.65 -2.68
N GLY A 38 -12.54 11.56 -2.09
CA GLY A 38 -13.75 11.51 -1.27
C GLY A 38 -13.47 11.45 0.23
N GLY A 39 -12.20 11.27 0.60
CA GLY A 39 -11.72 11.05 1.96
C GLY A 39 -10.92 9.76 2.06
N VAL A 40 -10.27 9.55 3.19
CA VAL A 40 -9.64 8.29 3.57
C VAL A 40 -10.57 7.58 4.53
N ALA A 41 -11.23 6.53 4.06
CA ALA A 41 -12.09 5.68 4.89
C ALA A 41 -11.24 4.82 5.83
N CYS A 42 -11.63 4.73 7.10
CA CYS A 42 -10.96 3.91 8.10
C CYS A 42 -11.88 2.79 8.60
N TYR A 43 -11.31 1.61 8.69
CA TYR A 43 -11.98 0.42 9.22
C TYR A 43 -11.12 -0.27 10.26
N SER A 44 -11.75 -1.00 11.16
CA SER A 44 -11.06 -1.91 12.09
C SER A 44 -11.56 -3.35 11.93
N SER A 45 -10.69 -4.31 12.22
CA SER A 45 -11.00 -5.73 12.18
C SER A 45 -10.23 -6.50 13.25
N PRO A 46 -10.85 -7.48 13.91
CA PRO A 46 -10.13 -8.41 14.78
C PRO A 46 -9.39 -9.50 13.99
N ASP A 47 -9.80 -9.79 12.73
CA ASP A 47 -9.52 -11.06 12.06
C ASP A 47 -9.23 -10.95 10.54
N LEU A 48 -9.17 -9.73 9.98
CA LEU A 48 -9.07 -9.43 8.55
C LEU A 48 -10.28 -9.90 7.71
N ALA A 49 -11.33 -10.42 8.33
CA ALA A 49 -12.52 -10.91 7.64
C ALA A 49 -13.76 -10.05 7.95
N THR A 50 -13.87 -9.59 9.20
CA THR A 50 -15.00 -8.80 9.68
C THR A 50 -14.55 -7.36 9.89
N TRP A 51 -15.12 -6.42 9.12
CA TRP A 51 -14.71 -5.02 9.12
C TRP A 51 -15.77 -4.09 9.69
N THR A 52 -15.33 -3.20 10.56
CA THR A 52 -16.16 -2.15 11.17
C THR A 52 -15.72 -0.81 10.63
N PHE A 53 -16.61 -0.10 9.94
CA PHE A 53 -16.36 1.27 9.50
C PHE A 53 -16.30 2.24 10.68
N LEU A 54 -15.22 3.03 10.77
CA LEU A 54 -14.96 3.97 11.86
C LEU A 54 -15.17 5.44 11.44
N GLY A 55 -15.41 5.69 10.15
CA GLY A 55 -15.53 7.03 9.59
C GLY A 55 -14.34 7.38 8.67
N HIS A 56 -14.28 8.64 8.26
CA HIS A 56 -13.14 9.15 7.50
C HIS A 56 -12.00 9.57 8.43
N ALA A 57 -10.86 8.90 8.31
CA ALA A 57 -9.64 9.25 9.04
C ALA A 57 -9.07 10.60 8.59
N LEU A 58 -9.16 10.89 7.28
CA LEU A 58 -8.83 12.17 6.67
C LEU A 58 -9.95 12.57 5.72
N ALA A 59 -10.54 13.74 5.94
CA ALA A 59 -11.67 14.22 5.16
C ALA A 59 -11.22 15.21 4.07
N VAL A 60 -12.10 15.41 3.09
CA VAL A 60 -11.99 16.53 2.14
C VAL A 60 -12.02 17.84 2.93
N ASP A 61 -11.12 18.78 2.57
CA ASP A 61 -11.02 20.09 3.21
C ASP A 61 -10.75 21.16 2.13
N GLU A 62 -11.74 22.02 1.89
CA GLU A 62 -11.66 23.11 0.91
C GLU A 62 -10.58 24.16 1.26
N THR A 63 -10.17 24.24 2.52
CA THR A 63 -9.15 25.17 3.00
C THR A 63 -7.73 24.66 2.80
N VAL A 64 -7.57 23.38 2.53
CA VAL A 64 -6.30 22.71 2.28
C VAL A 64 -6.20 22.39 0.78
N PRO A 65 -5.34 23.07 0.01
CA PRO A 65 -5.28 22.92 -1.45
C PRO A 65 -5.08 21.48 -1.93
N ASP A 66 -4.36 20.65 -1.16
CA ASP A 66 -4.07 19.27 -1.49
C ASP A 66 -5.24 18.31 -1.20
N LEU A 67 -6.18 18.71 -0.35
CA LEU A 67 -7.36 17.94 0.03
C LEU A 67 -8.66 18.54 -0.52
N ALA A 68 -8.57 19.59 -1.32
CA ALA A 68 -9.73 20.28 -1.88
C ALA A 68 -10.51 19.39 -2.86
N PRO A 69 -11.82 19.62 -3.06
CA PRO A 69 -12.61 18.92 -4.05
C PRO A 69 -11.96 18.92 -5.43
N GLY A 70 -11.97 17.78 -6.11
CA GLY A 70 -11.36 17.62 -7.43
C GLY A 70 -9.88 17.24 -7.41
N ARG A 71 -9.24 17.19 -6.24
CA ARG A 71 -7.92 16.59 -6.09
C ARG A 71 -8.00 15.06 -6.21
N VAL A 72 -6.85 14.46 -6.47
CA VAL A 72 -6.64 13.02 -6.41
C VAL A 72 -5.71 12.75 -5.24
N VAL A 73 -6.17 11.97 -4.27
CA VAL A 73 -5.39 11.55 -3.10
C VAL A 73 -5.57 10.05 -2.96
N GLU A 74 -4.47 9.34 -3.06
CA GLU A 74 -4.47 7.89 -3.23
C GLU A 74 -3.50 7.21 -2.25
N ARG A 75 -3.61 5.88 -2.14
CA ARG A 75 -2.67 5.01 -1.42
C ARG A 75 -2.38 5.42 0.02
N PRO A 76 -3.39 5.63 0.88
CA PRO A 76 -3.15 5.97 2.28
C PRO A 76 -2.38 4.85 2.97
N LYS A 77 -1.26 5.19 3.60
CA LYS A 77 -0.41 4.27 4.36
C LYS A 77 -0.09 4.87 5.72
N VAL A 78 -0.19 4.09 6.78
CA VAL A 78 0.00 4.59 8.15
C VAL A 78 1.10 3.83 8.86
N LEU A 79 1.98 4.57 9.53
CA LEU A 79 2.98 4.04 10.46
C LEU A 79 2.81 4.71 11.83
N ARG A 80 3.20 4.02 12.90
CA ARG A 80 3.26 4.58 14.24
C ARG A 80 4.72 4.93 14.57
N ASN A 81 4.99 6.19 14.92
CA ASN A 81 6.33 6.61 15.28
C ASN A 81 6.67 6.25 16.74
N ALA A 82 7.94 6.43 17.12
CA ALA A 82 8.43 6.11 18.47
C ALA A 82 7.78 6.96 19.58
N ALA A 83 7.21 8.12 19.25
CA ALA A 83 6.46 8.95 20.19
C ALA A 83 5.00 8.46 20.37
N GLY A 84 4.57 7.46 19.60
CA GLY A 84 3.24 6.89 19.65
C GLY A 84 2.23 7.55 18.72
N ALA A 85 2.60 8.58 17.97
CA ALA A 85 1.74 9.21 16.99
C ALA A 85 1.63 8.37 15.71
N TYR A 86 0.48 8.43 15.08
CA TYR A 86 0.20 7.78 13.79
C TYR A 86 0.45 8.77 12.66
N VAL A 87 1.34 8.41 11.75
CA VAL A 87 1.72 9.21 10.58
C VAL A 87 1.16 8.55 9.34
N MET A 88 0.31 9.27 8.64
CA MET A 88 -0.26 8.84 7.36
C MET A 88 0.51 9.49 6.22
N LEU A 89 0.96 8.67 5.28
CA LEU A 89 1.54 9.09 4.01
C LEU A 89 0.52 8.84 2.90
N LEU A 90 0.49 9.72 1.92
CA LEU A 90 -0.50 9.77 0.84
C LEU A 90 0.17 10.10 -0.48
N HIS A 91 -0.26 9.47 -1.58
CA HIS A 91 -0.01 9.97 -2.91
C HIS A 91 -0.95 11.14 -3.18
N VAL A 92 -0.42 12.34 -3.46
CA VAL A 92 -1.19 13.57 -3.69
C VAL A 92 -0.99 14.04 -5.12
N GLU A 93 -2.10 14.18 -5.85
CA GLU A 93 -2.08 14.47 -7.27
C GLU A 93 -3.06 15.59 -7.70
N SER A 94 -2.74 16.16 -8.84
CA SER A 94 -3.67 16.92 -9.67
C SER A 94 -4.41 15.97 -10.62
N PRO A 95 -5.58 16.39 -11.16
CA PRO A 95 -6.35 15.55 -12.10
C PRO A 95 -5.59 15.12 -13.36
N ASP A 96 -4.55 15.86 -13.74
CA ASP A 96 -3.68 15.55 -14.88
C ASP A 96 -2.43 14.74 -14.50
N TYR A 97 -2.31 14.36 -13.23
CA TYR A 97 -1.18 13.59 -12.68
C TYR A 97 0.19 14.26 -12.88
N SER A 98 0.24 15.60 -12.88
CA SER A 98 1.49 16.36 -12.98
C SER A 98 2.05 16.85 -11.65
N TYR A 99 1.25 16.79 -10.57
CA TYR A 99 1.64 17.26 -9.24
C TYR A 99 2.64 16.32 -8.57
N ALA A 100 2.34 15.03 -8.54
CA ALA A 100 3.21 13.91 -8.16
C ALA A 100 3.99 14.14 -6.85
N ARG A 101 3.28 14.14 -5.72
CA ARG A 101 3.83 14.39 -4.39
C ARG A 101 3.43 13.33 -3.38
N VAL A 102 4.27 13.14 -2.39
CA VAL A 102 3.86 12.46 -1.16
C VAL A 102 3.35 13.51 -0.17
N GLY A 103 2.20 13.23 0.47
CA GLY A 103 1.60 14.05 1.52
C GLY A 103 1.77 13.41 2.89
N TRP A 104 1.77 14.22 3.95
CA TRP A 104 1.83 13.79 5.33
C TRP A 104 0.65 14.29 6.14
N ALA A 105 0.10 13.42 6.97
CA ALA A 105 -0.88 13.77 7.99
C ALA A 105 -0.57 13.03 9.29
N ILE A 106 -0.99 13.56 10.44
CA ILE A 106 -0.68 13.02 11.76
C ILE A 106 -1.93 12.93 12.64
N SER A 107 -1.98 11.92 13.51
CA SER A 107 -3.04 11.74 14.51
C SER A 107 -2.48 11.06 15.77
N ASP A 108 -3.14 11.26 16.91
CA ASP A 108 -2.88 10.54 18.16
C ASP A 108 -3.59 9.17 18.21
N ARG A 109 -4.46 8.87 17.24
CA ARG A 109 -5.24 7.63 17.16
C ARG A 109 -5.20 7.04 15.75
N PRO A 110 -5.21 5.70 15.60
CA PRO A 110 -5.14 5.07 14.29
C PRO A 110 -6.34 5.42 13.40
N GLU A 111 -7.53 5.55 13.96
CA GLU A 111 -8.75 5.91 13.24
C GLU A 111 -8.85 7.41 12.88
N GLY A 112 -7.96 8.24 13.41
CA GLY A 112 -8.00 9.69 13.20
C GLY A 112 -8.87 10.44 14.23
N PRO A 113 -9.31 11.68 13.91
CA PRO A 113 -9.02 12.37 12.67
C PRO A 113 -7.55 12.73 12.51
N TYR A 114 -7.05 12.67 11.28
CA TYR A 114 -5.70 13.09 10.95
C TYR A 114 -5.68 14.59 10.60
N THR A 115 -4.65 15.28 11.07
CA THR A 115 -4.34 16.65 10.66
C THR A 115 -3.35 16.60 9.50
N TYR A 116 -3.75 17.11 8.33
CA TYR A 116 -2.85 17.23 7.19
C TYR A 116 -1.76 18.27 7.48
N LEU A 117 -0.52 17.94 7.12
CA LEU A 117 0.65 18.79 7.39
C LEU A 117 1.16 19.48 6.13
N HIS A 118 1.55 18.72 5.12
CA HIS A 118 2.13 19.21 3.87
C HIS A 118 2.23 18.10 2.83
N SER A 119 2.62 18.46 1.60
CA SER A 119 3.12 17.55 0.59
C SER A 119 4.43 18.04 -0.02
N GLU A 120 5.26 17.10 -0.49
CA GLU A 120 6.50 17.43 -1.18
C GLU A 120 6.85 16.40 -2.26
N ARG A 121 7.77 16.77 -3.13
CA ARG A 121 8.53 15.82 -3.96
C ARG A 121 9.75 15.38 -3.16
N PRO A 122 9.83 14.11 -2.73
CA PRO A 122 10.87 13.66 -1.82
C PRO A 122 12.26 13.82 -2.46
N LEU A 123 13.10 14.64 -1.86
CA LEU A 123 14.42 15.01 -2.37
C LEU A 123 14.41 15.56 -3.82
N GLY A 124 13.29 16.15 -4.24
CA GLY A 124 13.09 16.73 -5.57
C GLY A 124 12.53 15.77 -6.62
N ASN A 125 12.41 14.48 -6.33
CA ASN A 125 11.90 13.46 -7.25
C ASN A 125 10.36 13.48 -7.28
N ILE A 126 9.78 13.14 -8.43
CA ILE A 126 8.33 12.88 -8.48
C ILE A 126 7.98 11.69 -7.60
N SER A 127 6.78 11.71 -7.02
CA SER A 127 6.28 10.65 -6.16
C SER A 127 4.81 10.39 -6.51
N ARG A 128 4.56 9.20 -7.06
CA ARG A 128 3.22 8.75 -7.39
C ARG A 128 2.79 7.66 -6.41
N ASP A 129 2.56 6.45 -6.88
CA ASP A 129 2.18 5.36 -6.00
C ASP A 129 3.20 5.13 -4.89
N ILE A 130 2.68 4.99 -3.68
CA ILE A 130 3.51 4.83 -2.49
C ILE A 130 3.17 3.57 -1.70
N GLY A 131 4.17 3.10 -0.98
CA GLY A 131 4.08 2.15 0.11
C GLY A 131 4.89 2.63 1.30
N VAL A 132 4.71 2.00 2.44
CA VAL A 132 5.52 2.26 3.63
C VAL A 132 5.97 0.95 4.26
N PHE A 133 7.11 1.01 4.95
CA PHE A 133 7.61 -0.11 5.73
C PHE A 133 8.26 0.41 7.01
N LEU A 134 7.98 -0.23 8.14
CA LEU A 134 8.65 0.01 9.41
C LEU A 134 9.44 -1.23 9.77
N ASP A 135 10.76 -1.09 9.87
CA ASP A 135 11.66 -2.19 10.22
C ASP A 135 11.63 -2.46 11.73
N ASP A 136 12.16 -3.63 12.13
CA ASP A 136 12.19 -4.07 13.53
C ASP A 136 13.03 -3.15 14.44
N ASP A 137 13.97 -2.40 13.86
CA ASP A 137 14.78 -1.41 14.58
C ASP A 137 14.12 -0.03 14.71
N GLY A 138 12.89 0.11 14.19
CA GLY A 138 12.13 1.36 14.20
C GLY A 138 12.43 2.29 13.02
N THR A 139 13.31 1.91 12.09
CA THR A 139 13.57 2.70 10.88
C THR A 139 12.37 2.63 9.94
N GLY A 140 11.81 3.80 9.61
CA GLY A 140 10.72 3.90 8.63
C GLY A 140 11.24 4.10 7.22
N TYR A 141 10.52 3.52 6.25
CA TYR A 141 10.81 3.66 4.83
C TYR A 141 9.56 4.06 4.07
N LEU A 142 9.73 4.99 3.11
CA LEU A 142 8.79 5.31 2.05
C LEU A 142 9.26 4.59 0.79
N LEU A 143 8.35 3.85 0.16
CA LEU A 143 8.50 3.28 -1.17
C LEU A 143 7.75 4.20 -2.12
N SER A 144 8.39 4.65 -3.20
CA SER A 144 7.78 5.68 -4.05
C SER A 144 8.09 5.44 -5.52
N GLU A 145 7.04 5.41 -6.32
CA GLU A 145 7.15 5.36 -7.77
C GLU A 145 7.64 6.71 -8.31
N ASP A 146 8.70 6.66 -9.09
CA ASP A 146 9.19 7.75 -9.93
C ASP A 146 9.31 7.24 -11.38
N ARG A 147 8.41 7.69 -12.26
CA ARG A 147 8.36 7.25 -13.67
C ARG A 147 9.57 7.67 -14.49
N GLU A 148 10.38 8.60 -14.01
CA GLU A 148 11.57 9.09 -14.68
C GLU A 148 12.82 8.31 -14.26
N HIS A 149 12.90 7.89 -12.97
CA HIS A 149 14.11 7.34 -12.40
C HIS A 149 13.94 5.92 -11.81
N GLY A 150 12.72 5.46 -11.58
CA GLY A 150 12.43 4.14 -11.05
C GLY A 150 11.76 4.15 -9.67
N LEU A 151 11.63 2.98 -9.07
CA LEU A 151 11.04 2.83 -7.75
C LEU A 151 12.09 3.09 -6.68
N HIS A 152 11.90 4.13 -5.89
CA HIS A 152 12.79 4.53 -4.82
C HIS A 152 12.38 3.93 -3.48
N VAL A 153 13.38 3.52 -2.69
CA VAL A 153 13.26 3.25 -1.26
C VAL A 153 13.92 4.40 -0.51
N TYR A 154 13.13 5.21 0.16
CA TYR A 154 13.62 6.32 0.98
C TYR A 154 13.63 5.93 2.44
N ARG A 155 14.67 6.33 3.18
CA ARG A 155 14.65 6.33 4.64
C ARG A 155 13.94 7.59 5.13
N LEU A 156 12.98 7.39 6.02
CA LEU A 156 12.30 8.48 6.72
C LEU A 156 13.10 8.97 7.93
N ALA A 157 12.86 10.19 8.35
CA ALA A 157 13.34 10.72 9.63
C ALA A 157 12.75 9.91 10.80
N PRO A 158 13.37 9.92 12.01
CA PRO A 158 12.91 9.14 13.16
C PRO A 158 11.48 9.45 13.61
N ASP A 159 10.96 10.65 13.34
CA ASP A 159 9.57 11.05 13.59
C ASP A 159 8.60 10.64 12.48
N LEU A 160 9.12 10.10 11.36
CA LEU A 160 8.43 9.68 10.14
C LEU A 160 7.79 10.84 9.33
N LEU A 161 8.12 12.10 9.66
CA LEU A 161 7.47 13.28 9.05
C LEU A 161 8.24 13.90 7.88
N SER A 162 9.37 13.33 7.51
CA SER A 162 10.16 13.78 6.36
C SER A 162 11.05 12.67 5.79
N VAL A 163 11.57 12.89 4.60
CA VAL A 163 12.54 11.99 3.94
C VAL A 163 13.96 12.45 4.22
N GLU A 164 14.83 11.52 4.63
CA GLU A 164 16.26 11.81 4.87
C GLU A 164 17.16 11.46 3.68
N ALA A 165 16.94 10.30 3.07
CA ALA A 165 17.84 9.79 2.02
C ALA A 165 17.15 8.77 1.12
N ILE A 166 17.59 8.66 -0.13
CA ILE A 166 17.37 7.48 -0.97
C ILE A 166 18.35 6.40 -0.51
N VAL A 167 17.84 5.22 -0.13
CA VAL A 167 18.69 4.09 0.26
C VAL A 167 18.88 3.09 -0.87
N SER A 168 17.91 2.98 -1.76
CA SER A 168 18.04 2.23 -3.01
C SER A 168 17.04 2.71 -4.07
N THR A 169 17.32 2.36 -5.32
CA THR A 169 16.40 2.54 -6.45
C THR A 169 16.44 1.27 -7.28
N THR A 170 15.26 0.73 -7.57
CA THR A 170 15.13 -0.30 -8.60
C THR A 170 14.94 0.38 -9.93
N LEU A 171 15.83 0.09 -10.88
CA LEU A 171 15.79 0.74 -12.19
C LEU A 171 14.54 0.36 -12.96
N THR A 172 14.03 1.31 -13.71
CA THR A 172 13.04 1.00 -14.76
C THR A 172 13.71 0.11 -15.80
N PRO A 173 13.01 -0.91 -16.31
CA PRO A 173 13.48 -1.64 -17.47
C PRO A 173 13.77 -0.71 -18.66
N PRO A 174 14.66 -1.09 -19.61
CA PRO A 174 15.04 -0.24 -20.74
C PRO A 174 13.85 0.32 -21.50
N SER A 175 13.97 1.57 -21.95
CA SER A 175 12.91 2.35 -22.65
C SER A 175 12.54 1.83 -24.04
N ASP A 176 13.06 0.70 -24.46
CA ASP A 176 12.83 0.06 -25.77
C ASP A 176 11.69 -0.99 -25.78
N HIS A 177 11.02 -1.16 -24.65
CA HIS A 177 9.82 -2.00 -24.60
C HIS A 177 8.66 -1.33 -25.36
N PRO A 178 7.91 -2.07 -26.19
CA PRO A 178 6.92 -1.51 -27.12
C PRO A 178 5.71 -0.82 -26.48
N ALA A 179 5.53 -0.94 -25.16
CA ALA A 179 4.33 -0.43 -24.45
C ALA A 179 4.52 0.93 -23.73
N GLY A 180 5.66 1.60 -23.85
CA GLY A 180 5.90 2.91 -23.19
C GLY A 180 6.74 2.82 -21.91
N PRO A 181 6.66 3.77 -20.98
CA PRO A 181 7.50 3.79 -19.80
C PRO A 181 7.29 2.54 -18.95
N HIS A 182 8.39 1.93 -18.54
CA HIS A 182 8.43 0.74 -17.72
C HIS A 182 8.89 1.09 -16.32
N GLY A 183 8.34 0.43 -15.35
CA GLY A 183 8.65 0.59 -13.94
C GLY A 183 7.64 -0.16 -13.12
N TYR A 184 7.71 0.00 -11.83
CA TYR A 184 6.80 -0.62 -10.88
C TYR A 184 6.06 0.45 -10.11
N GLU A 185 4.75 0.28 -10.06
CA GLU A 185 3.83 1.08 -9.25
C GLU A 185 3.25 0.23 -8.12
N SER A 186 2.47 0.85 -7.24
CA SER A 186 1.82 0.18 -6.11
C SER A 186 2.77 -0.61 -5.20
N PRO A 187 3.87 -0.02 -4.72
CA PRO A 187 4.89 -0.75 -3.99
C PRO A 187 4.41 -1.13 -2.58
N THR A 188 4.79 -2.34 -2.14
CA THR A 188 4.70 -2.76 -0.74
C THR A 188 5.91 -3.59 -0.36
N MET A 189 6.30 -3.57 0.91
CA MET A 189 7.46 -4.30 1.41
C MET A 189 7.12 -5.06 2.69
N ILE A 190 7.66 -6.26 2.79
CA ILE A 190 7.67 -7.04 4.03
C ILE A 190 9.08 -7.54 4.33
N ARG A 191 9.29 -7.96 5.59
CA ARG A 191 10.46 -8.71 6.02
C ARG A 191 10.05 -10.09 6.51
N HIS A 192 10.71 -11.14 6.03
CA HIS A 192 10.48 -12.51 6.47
C HIS A 192 11.80 -13.28 6.42
N ASP A 193 12.11 -14.02 7.50
CA ASP A 193 13.33 -14.84 7.66
C ASP A 193 14.62 -14.10 7.29
N GLY A 194 14.72 -12.82 7.69
CA GLY A 194 15.91 -11.98 7.48
C GLY A 194 16.06 -11.42 6.07
N LEU A 195 15.12 -11.69 5.15
CA LEU A 195 15.07 -11.10 3.81
C LEU A 195 13.94 -10.09 3.70
N TYR A 196 14.19 -9.06 2.91
CA TYR A 196 13.20 -8.08 2.50
C TYR A 196 12.62 -8.48 1.15
N TYR A 197 11.31 -8.34 1.00
CA TYR A 197 10.56 -8.62 -0.22
C TYR A 197 9.86 -7.33 -0.63
N LEU A 198 10.23 -6.78 -1.77
CA LEU A 198 9.61 -5.60 -2.37
C LEU A 198 8.72 -6.06 -3.52
N PHE A 199 7.43 -5.76 -3.41
CA PHE A 199 6.41 -6.10 -4.41
C PHE A 199 6.02 -4.85 -5.19
N GLY A 200 5.56 -5.05 -6.42
CA GLY A 200 5.02 -4.00 -7.27
C GLY A 200 4.30 -4.57 -8.48
N SER A 201 3.59 -3.72 -9.19
CA SER A 201 2.98 -4.03 -10.49
C SER A 201 3.64 -3.21 -11.58
N GLU A 202 3.66 -3.71 -12.81
CA GLU A 202 4.14 -2.95 -13.95
C GLU A 202 3.21 -1.77 -14.30
N LEU A 203 3.75 -0.76 -14.99
CA LEU A 203 3.02 0.44 -15.41
C LEU A 203 2.11 0.16 -16.61
N THR A 204 0.97 -0.47 -16.39
CA THR A 204 0.00 -0.81 -17.45
C THR A 204 -1.31 -0.03 -17.37
N GLY A 205 -1.35 1.03 -16.55
CA GLY A 205 -2.53 1.87 -16.34
C GLY A 205 -3.67 1.08 -15.72
N TRP A 206 -4.85 1.10 -16.34
CA TRP A 206 -6.02 0.37 -15.85
C TRP A 206 -6.04 -1.13 -16.21
N SER A 207 -5.06 -1.60 -17.00
CA SER A 207 -4.93 -3.01 -17.34
C SER A 207 -4.14 -3.74 -16.27
N THR A 208 -4.62 -4.92 -15.88
CA THR A 208 -3.90 -5.80 -14.95
C THR A 208 -2.68 -6.45 -15.60
N ASN A 209 -1.72 -6.84 -14.80
CA ASN A 209 -0.50 -7.51 -15.22
C ASN A 209 -0.08 -8.58 -14.20
N ASP A 210 0.91 -9.39 -14.54
CA ASP A 210 1.55 -10.27 -13.57
C ASP A 210 2.41 -9.41 -12.64
N ASN A 211 1.93 -9.19 -11.41
CA ASN A 211 2.68 -8.43 -10.43
C ASN A 211 3.91 -9.22 -9.98
N GLN A 212 4.97 -8.51 -9.61
CA GLN A 212 6.27 -9.09 -9.35
C GLN A 212 6.83 -8.70 -8.00
N TYR A 213 7.90 -9.39 -7.60
CA TYR A 213 8.66 -9.04 -6.41
C TYR A 213 10.16 -9.22 -6.64
N ALA A 214 10.95 -8.50 -5.86
CA ALA A 214 12.37 -8.68 -5.70
C ALA A 214 12.72 -8.89 -4.22
N THR A 215 13.87 -9.54 -3.95
CA THR A 215 14.35 -9.77 -2.59
C THR A 215 15.72 -9.14 -2.37
N ALA A 216 15.99 -8.71 -1.13
CA ALA A 216 17.28 -8.18 -0.72
C ALA A 216 17.62 -8.51 0.73
N PRO A 217 18.91 -8.48 1.12
CA PRO A 217 19.33 -8.63 2.52
C PRO A 217 19.07 -7.38 3.36
N SER A 218 18.80 -6.25 2.72
CA SER A 218 18.48 -4.97 3.38
C SER A 218 17.66 -4.09 2.46
N PRO A 219 16.95 -3.03 2.97
CA PRO A 219 16.24 -2.07 2.13
C PRO A 219 17.15 -1.29 1.16
N ALA A 220 18.44 -1.26 1.44
CA ALA A 220 19.47 -0.69 0.54
C ALA A 220 19.87 -1.64 -0.59
N GLY A 221 19.33 -2.85 -0.63
CA GLY A 221 19.71 -3.85 -1.63
C GLY A 221 20.97 -4.65 -1.25
N PRO A 222 21.68 -5.27 -2.20
CA PRO A 222 21.28 -5.31 -3.62
C PRO A 222 19.99 -6.12 -3.82
N TRP A 223 19.09 -5.61 -4.64
CA TRP A 223 17.83 -6.28 -4.99
C TRP A 223 18.10 -7.36 -6.05
N SER A 224 17.41 -8.50 -5.91
CA SER A 224 17.40 -9.54 -6.93
C SER A 224 16.70 -9.06 -8.20
N GLU A 225 16.77 -9.86 -9.27
CA GLU A 225 15.85 -9.69 -10.40
C GLU A 225 14.40 -9.85 -9.93
N TRP A 226 13.50 -9.10 -10.57
CA TRP A 226 12.07 -9.18 -10.34
C TRP A 226 11.52 -10.47 -10.92
N ARG A 227 10.54 -11.07 -10.24
CA ARG A 227 9.90 -12.31 -10.64
C ARG A 227 8.43 -12.36 -10.22
N ASP A 228 7.64 -13.10 -10.95
CA ASP A 228 6.23 -13.29 -10.65
C ASP A 228 6.06 -14.04 -9.31
N PHE A 229 5.03 -13.67 -8.56
CA PHE A 229 4.62 -14.40 -7.35
C PHE A 229 3.29 -15.14 -7.51
N ALA A 230 2.55 -14.88 -8.60
CA ALA A 230 1.36 -15.61 -9.02
C ALA A 230 1.67 -16.43 -10.27
N PRO A 231 0.83 -17.38 -10.70
CA PRO A 231 1.04 -18.11 -11.93
C PRO A 231 1.18 -17.18 -13.14
N PRO A 232 2.22 -17.34 -13.97
CA PRO A 232 2.44 -16.48 -15.14
C PRO A 232 1.21 -16.44 -16.07
N GLY A 233 0.83 -15.24 -16.50
CA GLY A 233 -0.34 -15.00 -17.34
C GLY A 233 -1.66 -14.96 -16.57
N SER A 234 -1.65 -15.06 -15.24
CA SER A 234 -2.84 -14.93 -14.40
C SER A 234 -3.26 -13.48 -14.16
N ALA A 235 -2.44 -12.53 -14.57
CA ALA A 235 -2.57 -11.10 -14.22
C ALA A 235 -2.78 -10.91 -12.71
N THR A 236 -2.10 -11.73 -11.90
CA THR A 236 -2.23 -11.76 -10.44
C THR A 236 -3.71 -11.85 -10.01
N TYR A 237 -4.46 -12.72 -10.70
CA TYR A 237 -5.91 -12.92 -10.52
C TYR A 237 -6.73 -11.65 -10.76
N ASP A 238 -6.39 -10.91 -11.82
CA ASP A 238 -6.99 -9.61 -12.18
C ASP A 238 -6.87 -8.56 -11.07
N SER A 239 -5.68 -8.45 -10.48
CA SER A 239 -5.46 -7.49 -9.40
C SER A 239 -4.09 -6.83 -9.45
N GLN A 240 -4.03 -5.62 -8.88
CA GLN A 240 -2.81 -4.88 -8.60
C GLN A 240 -2.52 -4.96 -7.10
N VAL A 241 -1.31 -5.34 -6.72
CA VAL A 241 -0.90 -5.41 -5.30
C VAL A 241 -1.14 -4.06 -4.61
N SER A 242 -1.76 -4.07 -3.45
CA SER A 242 -1.94 -2.88 -2.61
C SER A 242 -1.13 -2.98 -1.33
N VAL A 243 -1.19 -4.13 -0.68
CA VAL A 243 -0.40 -4.43 0.51
C VAL A 243 -0.26 -5.94 0.70
N VAL A 244 0.86 -6.37 1.27
CA VAL A 244 1.02 -7.71 1.84
C VAL A 244 1.11 -7.56 3.36
N VAL A 245 0.14 -8.15 4.08
CA VAL A 245 -0.01 -7.99 5.52
C VAL A 245 0.64 -9.18 6.24
N PRO A 246 1.73 -8.98 7.01
CA PRO A 246 2.25 -10.02 7.89
C PRO A 246 1.35 -10.16 9.11
N VAL A 247 1.02 -11.40 9.47
CA VAL A 247 0.26 -11.74 10.66
C VAL A 247 1.12 -12.61 11.56
N HIS A 248 1.71 -11.98 12.56
CA HIS A 248 2.56 -12.65 13.55
C HIS A 248 1.69 -13.29 14.64
N GLY A 249 1.55 -14.60 14.59
CA GLY A 249 0.86 -15.38 15.61
C GLY A 249 1.81 -16.14 16.51
N SER A 250 1.27 -16.84 17.50
CA SER A 250 2.06 -17.63 18.47
C SER A 250 2.67 -18.90 17.88
N GLU A 251 2.15 -19.40 16.77
CA GLU A 251 2.62 -20.64 16.13
C GLU A 251 3.39 -20.36 14.83
N THR A 252 2.93 -19.35 14.07
CA THR A 252 3.55 -19.03 12.78
C THR A 252 3.31 -17.56 12.39
N THR A 253 4.12 -17.09 11.44
CA THR A 253 3.85 -15.85 10.71
C THR A 253 3.26 -16.20 9.35
N SER A 254 2.04 -15.76 9.11
CA SER A 254 1.36 -15.85 7.82
C SER A 254 1.33 -14.51 7.12
N HIS A 255 1.09 -14.54 5.81
CA HIS A 255 1.00 -13.33 5.00
C HIS A 255 -0.32 -13.34 4.23
N VAL A 256 -0.97 -12.18 4.19
CA VAL A 256 -2.20 -11.97 3.43
C VAL A 256 -1.92 -10.94 2.33
N TYR A 257 -2.09 -11.36 1.10
CA TYR A 257 -2.08 -10.49 -0.07
C TYR A 257 -3.41 -9.77 -0.19
N VAL A 258 -3.35 -8.46 -0.42
CA VAL A 258 -4.51 -7.64 -0.76
C VAL A 258 -4.21 -6.93 -2.07
N GLY A 259 -5.07 -7.12 -3.06
CA GLY A 259 -4.94 -6.52 -4.38
C GLY A 259 -6.20 -5.78 -4.80
N ASP A 260 -6.01 -4.64 -5.45
CA ASP A 260 -7.09 -3.86 -6.03
C ASP A 260 -7.52 -4.46 -7.38
N ARG A 261 -8.83 -4.62 -7.57
CA ARG A 261 -9.44 -4.98 -8.86
C ARG A 261 -10.12 -3.76 -9.44
N TRP A 262 -9.34 -2.90 -10.08
CA TRP A 262 -9.83 -1.63 -10.58
C TRP A 262 -10.88 -1.81 -11.68
N ASN A 263 -12.10 -1.36 -11.41
CA ASN A 263 -13.12 -1.17 -12.44
C ASN A 263 -13.25 0.32 -12.73
N ARG A 264 -12.62 0.78 -13.80
CA ARG A 264 -12.59 2.20 -14.18
C ARG A 264 -13.97 2.84 -14.31
N ASP A 265 -14.95 2.05 -14.77
CA ASP A 265 -16.31 2.55 -15.03
C ASP A 265 -17.20 2.52 -13.77
N ASP A 266 -16.75 1.82 -12.72
CA ASP A 266 -17.45 1.70 -11.45
C ASP A 266 -16.46 1.47 -10.30
N LEU A 267 -15.74 2.51 -9.93
CA LEU A 267 -14.72 2.44 -8.88
C LEU A 267 -15.33 2.09 -7.51
N TYR A 268 -16.55 2.55 -7.23
CA TYR A 268 -17.23 2.24 -5.97
C TYR A 268 -17.36 0.73 -5.71
N HIS A 269 -17.65 -0.05 -6.74
CA HIS A 269 -17.81 -1.50 -6.64
C HIS A 269 -16.55 -2.30 -7.02
N SER A 270 -15.41 -1.64 -7.19
CA SER A 270 -14.12 -2.31 -7.43
C SER A 270 -13.71 -3.11 -6.19
N ALA A 271 -14.18 -4.35 -6.07
CA ALA A 271 -13.93 -5.18 -4.91
C ALA A 271 -12.47 -5.68 -4.87
N PRO A 272 -11.74 -5.52 -3.76
CA PRO A 272 -10.40 -6.07 -3.62
C PRO A 272 -10.43 -7.60 -3.59
N VAL A 273 -9.29 -8.22 -3.93
CA VAL A 273 -9.04 -9.63 -3.71
C VAL A 273 -8.13 -9.82 -2.49
N TRP A 274 -8.47 -10.79 -1.64
CA TRP A 274 -7.72 -11.15 -0.45
C TRP A 274 -7.36 -12.62 -0.52
N LEU A 275 -6.06 -12.92 -0.52
CA LEU A 275 -5.58 -14.29 -0.64
C LEU A 275 -4.44 -14.55 0.34
N PRO A 276 -4.35 -15.77 0.91
CA PRO A 276 -3.16 -16.16 1.65
C PRO A 276 -1.97 -16.24 0.71
N MET A 277 -0.86 -15.62 1.12
CA MET A 277 0.42 -15.66 0.40
C MET A 277 1.42 -16.53 1.18
N ARG A 278 2.04 -17.46 0.50
CA ARG A 278 3.13 -18.23 1.06
C ARG A 278 4.45 -17.50 0.85
N VAL A 279 5.12 -17.16 1.95
CA VAL A 279 6.48 -16.60 1.93
C VAL A 279 7.40 -17.56 2.65
N LYS A 280 8.37 -18.15 1.95
CA LYS A 280 9.27 -19.13 2.50
C LYS A 280 10.51 -19.31 1.62
N ASP A 281 11.69 -19.52 2.25
CA ASP A 281 12.95 -19.85 1.58
C ASP A 281 13.33 -18.87 0.45
N GLY A 282 13.10 -17.55 0.67
CA GLY A 282 13.37 -16.50 -0.30
C GLY A 282 12.36 -16.40 -1.44
N ARG A 283 11.22 -17.07 -1.34
CA ARG A 283 10.16 -17.08 -2.36
C ARG A 283 8.85 -16.55 -1.79
N ALA A 284 8.11 -15.82 -2.63
CA ALA A 284 6.72 -15.45 -2.40
C ALA A 284 5.86 -16.15 -3.47
N GLU A 285 4.80 -16.80 -3.07
CA GLU A 285 3.91 -17.56 -3.94
C GLU A 285 2.45 -17.27 -3.57
N LEU A 286 1.65 -16.90 -4.57
CA LEU A 286 0.23 -16.63 -4.43
C LEU A 286 -0.57 -17.66 -5.23
N GLU A 287 -1.44 -18.38 -4.55
CA GLU A 287 -2.36 -19.33 -5.17
C GLU A 287 -3.80 -18.92 -4.90
N TRP A 288 -4.66 -19.09 -5.91
CA TRP A 288 -6.09 -18.84 -5.73
C TRP A 288 -6.70 -19.80 -4.71
N ARG A 289 -7.48 -19.23 -3.79
CA ARG A 289 -8.35 -19.99 -2.88
C ARG A 289 -9.74 -19.41 -2.87
N GLU A 290 -10.74 -20.24 -3.07
CA GLU A 290 -12.15 -19.84 -3.04
C GLU A 290 -12.59 -19.43 -1.63
N SER A 291 -12.01 -20.05 -0.61
CA SER A 291 -12.26 -19.73 0.79
C SER A 291 -11.04 -20.05 1.64
N TRP A 292 -10.84 -19.28 2.66
CA TRP A 292 -9.80 -19.50 3.66
C TRP A 292 -10.18 -18.78 4.97
N THR A 293 -9.58 -19.20 6.06
CA THR A 293 -9.72 -18.55 7.37
C THR A 293 -8.36 -18.28 7.96
N LEU A 294 -8.26 -17.27 8.80
CA LEU A 294 -7.07 -16.91 9.55
C LEU A 294 -7.42 -16.83 11.03
N ASP A 295 -6.62 -17.49 11.87
CA ASP A 295 -6.58 -17.22 13.30
C ASP A 295 -5.44 -16.22 13.60
N PRO A 296 -5.73 -14.95 13.91
CA PRO A 296 -4.69 -13.96 14.15
C PRO A 296 -3.89 -14.18 15.43
N ALA A 297 -4.36 -15.03 16.36
CA ALA A 297 -3.67 -15.36 17.60
C ALA A 297 -2.55 -16.37 17.37
N THR A 298 -2.82 -17.38 16.54
CA THR A 298 -1.84 -18.42 16.18
C THR A 298 -1.09 -18.11 14.89
N GLY A 299 -1.65 -17.28 14.01
CA GLY A 299 -1.15 -17.00 12.67
C GLY A 299 -1.50 -18.09 11.66
N VAL A 300 -2.29 -19.10 12.04
CA VAL A 300 -2.61 -20.25 11.18
C VAL A 300 -3.68 -19.86 10.16
N ILE A 301 -3.42 -20.20 8.90
CA ILE A 301 -4.37 -20.10 7.78
C ILE A 301 -4.86 -21.51 7.44
N SER A 302 -6.17 -21.66 7.28
CA SER A 302 -6.87 -22.92 6.96
C SER A 302 -7.67 -22.81 5.68
#